data_8aadc5dd7d36fd90f3e36d32c4fd0568
#
_entry.id   8aadc5dd7d36fd90f3e36d32c4fd0568
#
_cell.length_a   1.000
_cell.length_b   1.000
_cell.length_c   1.000
_cell.angle_alpha   90.00
_cell.angle_beta   90.00
_cell.angle_gamma   90.00
#
_symmetry.space_group_name_H-M   'P 1'
#
loop_
_entity.id
_entity.type
_entity.pdbx_description
1 polymer ?
#
loop_
_entity_poly.entity_id
_entity_poly.type
_entity_poly.pdbx_seq_one_letter_code
_entity_poly.pdbx_strand_id
1 'polypeptide(L)'
;MNSVYHTELSSHEGTRCQFNGGKADIKSAEGRIRPHVGLGIDVHQEFYVVVMQEGSSNPKPPQRFAKKAFLHWAAKLARSGGQVYAVYEACGFGFSLQRQLSAVGIHCYVICPQKLDEQNRRIKTDSLDARALCLKLDRFLQGNRAALALVRVPSEEEEQARALHRQDKASSWSKCARYWKRRGAV
;
A
#
# COMPACT_ATOMS: atom_id res chain seq x y z
N MET A 1 -56.27 -19.51 10.41
CA MET A 1 -55.86 -18.24 9.77
C MET A 1 -54.38 -18.03 10.07
N ASN A 2 -53.55 -18.53 9.14
CA ASN A 2 -52.09 -18.44 9.27
C ASN A 2 -51.60 -17.35 8.30
N SER A 3 -51.02 -16.31 8.87
CA SER A 3 -50.34 -15.26 8.13
C SER A 3 -48.86 -15.57 8.13
N VAL A 4 -48.33 -15.88 6.95
CA VAL A 4 -46.91 -16.15 6.69
C VAL A 4 -46.25 -14.83 6.31
N TYR A 5 -45.31 -14.34 7.16
CA TYR A 5 -44.45 -13.22 6.82
C TYR A 5 -43.30 -13.73 5.94
N HIS A 6 -43.32 -13.38 4.67
CA HIS A 6 -42.16 -13.47 3.80
C HIS A 6 -41.20 -12.33 4.11
N THR A 7 -40.04 -12.68 4.65
CA THR A 7 -38.92 -11.77 4.77
C THR A 7 -38.06 -11.90 3.53
N GLU A 8 -38.13 -10.90 2.65
CA GLU A 8 -37.22 -10.78 1.50
C GLU A 8 -35.84 -10.41 2.00
N LEU A 9 -34.89 -11.32 1.85
CA LEU A 9 -33.47 -11.07 2.02
C LEU A 9 -32.93 -10.34 0.78
N SER A 10 -32.78 -9.03 0.90
CA SER A 10 -32.06 -8.21 -0.06
C SER A 10 -30.59 -8.66 -0.12
N SER A 11 -30.25 -9.31 -1.22
CA SER A 11 -28.88 -9.66 -1.59
C SER A 11 -28.08 -8.39 -1.89
N HIS A 12 -27.22 -7.98 -0.97
CA HIS A 12 -26.17 -7.00 -1.27
C HIS A 12 -25.15 -7.67 -2.20
N GLU A 13 -25.28 -7.40 -3.47
CA GLU A 13 -24.23 -7.68 -4.47
C GLU A 13 -22.98 -6.90 -4.09
N GLY A 14 -22.00 -7.63 -3.53
CA GLY A 14 -20.66 -7.12 -3.33
C GLY A 14 -20.06 -6.72 -4.67
N THR A 15 -19.80 -5.46 -4.86
CA THR A 15 -19.09 -4.90 -6.00
C THR A 15 -17.72 -5.57 -6.10
N ARG A 16 -17.66 -6.62 -6.91
CA ARG A 16 -16.43 -7.32 -7.27
C ARG A 16 -15.65 -6.38 -8.17
N CYS A 17 -14.61 -5.74 -7.65
CA CYS A 17 -13.67 -5.01 -8.47
C CYS A 17 -13.11 -5.95 -9.54
N GLN A 18 -13.66 -5.86 -10.75
CA GLN A 18 -13.15 -6.57 -11.91
C GLN A 18 -11.80 -5.95 -12.28
N PHE A 19 -10.73 -6.67 -11.99
CA PHE A 19 -9.39 -6.34 -12.43
C PHE A 19 -9.30 -6.72 -13.92
N ASN A 20 -9.56 -5.76 -14.81
CA ASN A 20 -9.30 -5.94 -16.22
C ASN A 20 -7.78 -5.97 -16.42
N GLY A 21 -7.23 -7.16 -16.62
CA GLY A 21 -5.84 -7.41 -16.97
C GLY A 21 -5.55 -7.03 -18.43
N GLY A 22 -5.81 -5.78 -18.80
CA GLY A 22 -5.36 -5.23 -20.08
C GLY A 22 -3.92 -4.74 -19.92
N LYS A 23 -3.05 -5.06 -20.90
CA LYS A 23 -1.77 -4.37 -21.06
C LYS A 23 -2.07 -2.87 -21.07
N ALA A 24 -1.51 -2.15 -20.10
CA ALA A 24 -1.80 -0.74 -19.89
C ALA A 24 -1.01 0.12 -20.90
N ASP A 25 -1.38 0.06 -22.15
CA ASP A 25 -0.86 0.91 -23.20
C ASP A 25 -1.88 2.02 -23.48
N ILE A 26 -1.66 3.21 -22.93
CA ILE A 26 -2.47 4.39 -23.27
C ILE A 26 -1.79 5.12 -24.42
N LYS A 27 -2.47 5.18 -25.57
CA LYS A 27 -2.10 6.06 -26.67
C LYS A 27 -2.34 7.51 -26.25
N SER A 28 -1.28 8.30 -26.09
CA SER A 28 -1.38 9.76 -26.03
C SER A 28 -1.75 10.31 -27.41
N ALA A 29 -2.28 11.53 -27.48
CA ALA A 29 -2.75 12.19 -28.70
C ALA A 29 -1.70 12.28 -29.84
N GLU A 30 -0.43 11.95 -29.56
CA GLU A 30 0.66 11.93 -30.53
C GLU A 30 1.10 10.51 -30.95
N GLY A 31 0.31 9.47 -30.64
CA GLY A 31 0.57 8.10 -31.09
C GLY A 31 1.77 7.40 -30.41
N ARG A 32 2.48 8.02 -29.51
CA ARG A 32 3.53 7.39 -28.70
C ARG A 32 2.93 6.74 -27.45
N ILE A 33 3.13 5.42 -27.33
CA ILE A 33 2.82 4.69 -26.09
C ILE A 33 3.80 5.19 -25.03
N ARG A 34 3.29 5.93 -24.03
CA ARG A 34 4.12 6.33 -22.89
C ARG A 34 4.30 5.13 -21.97
N PRO A 35 5.53 4.75 -21.61
CA PRO A 35 5.75 3.67 -20.67
C PRO A 35 5.12 4.04 -19.31
N HIS A 36 4.59 3.04 -18.62
CA HIS A 36 4.12 3.24 -17.25
C HIS A 36 5.31 3.61 -16.34
N VAL A 37 5.01 4.32 -15.25
CA VAL A 37 6.00 4.65 -14.23
C VAL A 37 5.70 3.85 -12.96
N GLY A 38 6.68 3.09 -12.49
CA GLY A 38 6.63 2.36 -11.23
C GLY A 38 7.37 3.11 -10.12
N LEU A 39 6.78 3.19 -8.94
CA LEU A 39 7.35 3.78 -7.73
C LEU A 39 7.42 2.75 -6.62
N GLY A 40 8.63 2.41 -6.16
CA GLY A 40 8.85 1.68 -4.91
C GLY A 40 9.08 2.67 -3.79
N ILE A 41 8.30 2.60 -2.71
CA ILE A 41 8.31 3.59 -1.63
C ILE A 41 8.61 2.89 -0.31
N ASP A 42 9.69 3.29 0.34
CA ASP A 42 9.95 2.94 1.74
C ASP A 42 9.47 4.08 2.63
N VAL A 43 8.60 3.74 3.60
CA VAL A 43 7.83 4.70 4.39
C VAL A 43 8.45 4.88 5.77
N HIS A 44 8.96 6.08 6.04
CA HIS A 44 9.46 6.49 7.36
C HIS A 44 8.52 7.49 8.04
N GLN A 45 8.80 7.77 9.32
CA GLN A 45 7.99 8.66 10.12
C GLN A 45 7.92 10.08 9.54
N GLU A 46 9.01 10.62 9.00
CA GLU A 46 9.10 12.02 8.55
C GLU A 46 9.34 12.17 7.05
N PHE A 47 9.82 11.14 6.38
CA PHE A 47 10.19 11.17 4.97
C PHE A 47 9.82 9.86 4.26
N TYR A 48 9.96 9.87 2.96
CA TYR A 48 9.88 8.68 2.10
C TYR A 48 11.17 8.51 1.33
N VAL A 49 11.62 7.27 1.16
CA VAL A 49 12.65 6.91 0.19
C VAL A 49 11.97 6.30 -1.02
N VAL A 50 12.18 6.88 -2.18
CA VAL A 50 11.43 6.54 -3.40
C VAL A 50 12.40 6.15 -4.50
N VAL A 51 12.14 5.01 -5.12
CA VAL A 51 12.81 4.56 -6.34
C VAL A 51 11.81 4.59 -7.47
N MET A 52 12.15 5.22 -8.58
CA MET A 52 11.32 5.32 -9.78
C MET A 52 11.90 4.45 -10.91
N GLN A 53 11.01 3.82 -11.67
CA GLN A 53 11.33 3.04 -12.85
C GLN A 53 10.35 3.40 -13.98
N GLU A 54 10.84 3.62 -15.19
CA GLU A 54 10.03 3.90 -16.37
C GLU A 54 9.95 2.63 -17.23
N GLY A 55 8.75 2.07 -17.38
CA GLY A 55 8.57 0.76 -18.01
C GLY A 55 9.44 -0.30 -17.35
N SER A 56 10.08 -1.13 -18.15
CA SER A 56 11.01 -2.17 -17.69
C SER A 56 12.49 -1.72 -17.73
N SER A 57 12.76 -0.42 -17.65
CA SER A 57 14.13 0.10 -17.58
C SER A 57 14.78 -0.18 -16.22
N ASN A 58 16.06 0.11 -16.07
CA ASN A 58 16.71 0.04 -14.76
C ASN A 58 16.10 1.05 -13.78
N PRO A 59 15.82 0.66 -12.53
CA PRO A 59 15.36 1.59 -11.49
C PRO A 59 16.36 2.74 -11.30
N LYS A 60 15.85 3.96 -11.25
CA LYS A 60 16.63 5.17 -10.99
C LYS A 60 17.22 5.16 -9.56
N PRO A 61 18.23 5.98 -9.28
CA PRO A 61 18.76 6.11 -7.94
C PRO A 61 17.66 6.50 -6.93
N PRO A 62 17.73 6.01 -5.68
CA PRO A 62 16.78 6.34 -4.64
C PRO A 62 16.81 7.83 -4.32
N GLN A 63 15.64 8.42 -4.10
CA GLN A 63 15.46 9.82 -3.73
C GLN A 63 14.74 9.91 -2.39
N ARG A 64 15.19 10.79 -1.52
CA ARG A 64 14.57 11.06 -0.23
C ARG A 64 13.68 12.30 -0.34
N PHE A 65 12.43 12.18 0.08
CA PHE A 65 11.46 13.27 0.07
C PHE A 65 10.87 13.51 1.45
N ALA A 66 10.73 14.76 1.86
CA ALA A 66 9.78 15.10 2.92
C ALA A 66 8.35 14.77 2.46
N LYS A 67 7.46 14.35 3.38
CA LYS A 67 6.10 13.83 3.04
C LYS A 67 5.31 14.78 2.15
N LYS A 68 5.25 16.08 2.48
CA LYS A 68 4.52 17.08 1.67
C LYS A 68 5.14 17.28 0.28
N ALA A 69 6.47 17.31 0.20
CA ALA A 69 7.19 17.46 -1.06
C ALA A 69 6.96 16.27 -1.99
N PHE A 70 6.94 15.06 -1.43
CA PHE A 70 6.63 13.84 -2.18
C PHE A 70 5.24 13.89 -2.82
N LEU A 71 4.21 14.24 -2.06
CA LEU A 71 2.84 14.29 -2.56
C LEU A 71 2.68 15.33 -3.69
N HIS A 72 3.33 16.47 -3.54
CA HIS A 72 3.33 17.50 -4.60
C HIS A 72 4.03 16.99 -5.86
N TRP A 73 5.19 16.35 -5.72
CA TRP A 73 5.94 15.76 -6.82
C TRP A 73 5.14 14.62 -7.49
N ALA A 74 4.53 13.74 -6.71
CA ALA A 74 3.70 12.62 -7.19
C ALA A 74 2.49 13.12 -7.97
N ALA A 75 1.82 14.17 -7.48
CA ALA A 75 0.70 14.81 -8.19
C ALA A 75 1.14 15.43 -9.52
N LYS A 76 2.34 16.02 -9.59
CA LYS A 76 2.91 16.53 -10.84
C LYS A 76 3.22 15.38 -11.81
N LEU A 77 3.77 14.29 -11.31
CA LEU A 77 4.07 13.09 -12.09
C LEU A 77 2.79 12.47 -12.68
N ALA A 78 1.72 12.34 -11.89
CA ALA A 78 0.44 11.82 -12.37
C ALA A 78 -0.16 12.67 -13.51
N ARG A 79 0.03 13.99 -13.47
CA ARG A 79 -0.44 14.91 -14.53
C ARG A 79 0.40 14.87 -15.81
N SER A 80 1.55 14.23 -15.82
CA SER A 80 2.41 14.16 -17.02
C SER A 80 1.88 13.25 -18.14
N GLY A 81 0.74 12.58 -17.91
CA GLY A 81 -0.03 11.83 -18.91
C GLY A 81 0.37 10.37 -19.11
N GLY A 82 1.21 9.81 -18.23
CA GLY A 82 1.49 8.37 -18.14
C GLY A 82 0.72 7.68 -17.02
N GLN A 83 0.57 6.35 -17.08
CA GLN A 83 0.06 5.60 -15.93
C GLN A 83 1.15 5.49 -14.88
N VAL A 84 0.82 5.87 -13.64
CA VAL A 84 1.73 5.81 -12.50
C VAL A 84 1.24 4.76 -11.52
N TYR A 85 2.12 3.83 -11.19
CA TYR A 85 1.90 2.79 -10.20
C TYR A 85 2.84 2.99 -9.02
N ALA A 86 2.36 2.75 -7.82
CA ALA A 86 3.17 2.84 -6.60
C ALA A 86 2.99 1.58 -5.75
N VAL A 87 4.01 1.21 -5.00
CA VAL A 87 3.94 0.13 -4.03
C VAL A 87 4.72 0.50 -2.76
N TYR A 88 4.16 0.17 -1.60
CA TYR A 88 4.84 0.24 -0.32
C TYR A 88 4.42 -0.89 0.61
N GLU A 89 5.22 -1.18 1.63
CA GLU A 89 4.88 -2.17 2.65
C GLU A 89 3.93 -1.61 3.70
N ALA A 90 2.93 -2.39 4.10
CA ALA A 90 2.04 -2.04 5.21
C ALA A 90 2.85 -1.81 6.48
N CYS A 91 2.68 -0.66 7.08
CA CYS A 91 3.41 -0.23 8.28
C CYS A 91 2.48 0.41 9.31
N GLY A 92 3.01 0.74 10.48
CA GLY A 92 2.25 1.34 11.58
C GLY A 92 1.65 2.73 11.32
N PHE A 93 2.00 3.37 10.18
CA PHE A 93 1.49 4.69 9.80
C PHE A 93 0.13 4.66 9.09
N GLY A 94 -0.49 3.47 8.96
CA GLY A 94 -1.80 3.31 8.34
C GLY A 94 -1.79 3.39 6.82
N PHE A 95 -2.96 3.68 6.25
CA PHE A 95 -3.20 3.66 4.81
C PHE A 95 -3.41 5.06 4.19
N SER A 96 -3.14 6.13 4.93
CA SER A 96 -3.35 7.51 4.46
C SER A 96 -2.55 7.83 3.20
N LEU A 97 -1.32 7.32 3.07
CA LEU A 97 -0.50 7.49 1.86
C LEU A 97 -1.15 6.88 0.63
N GLN A 98 -1.70 5.67 0.75
CA GLN A 98 -2.40 5.01 -0.35
C GLN A 98 -3.59 5.84 -0.83
N ARG A 99 -4.42 6.35 0.10
CA ARG A 99 -5.59 7.19 -0.23
C ARG A 99 -5.16 8.49 -0.91
N GLN A 100 -4.12 9.16 -0.41
CA GLN A 100 -3.60 10.39 -0.98
C GLN A 100 -3.05 10.19 -2.40
N LEU A 101 -2.32 9.10 -2.65
CA LEU A 101 -1.82 8.77 -3.98
C LEU A 101 -2.96 8.40 -4.93
N SER A 102 -3.95 7.63 -4.48
CA SER A 102 -5.13 7.29 -5.29
C SER A 102 -5.96 8.53 -5.64
N ALA A 103 -6.08 9.50 -4.73
CA ALA A 103 -6.80 10.74 -4.98
C ALA A 103 -6.16 11.61 -6.09
N VAL A 104 -4.85 11.47 -6.33
CA VAL A 104 -4.16 12.17 -7.44
C VAL A 104 -4.03 11.30 -8.71
N GLY A 105 -4.69 10.14 -8.75
CA GLY A 105 -4.73 9.27 -9.94
C GLY A 105 -3.59 8.26 -10.03
N ILE A 106 -2.86 7.98 -8.95
CA ILE A 106 -1.81 6.97 -8.89
C ILE A 106 -2.38 5.64 -8.39
N HIS A 107 -2.14 4.56 -9.13
CA HIS A 107 -2.51 3.20 -8.71
C HIS A 107 -1.57 2.72 -7.61
N CYS A 108 -1.97 2.88 -6.35
CA CYS A 108 -1.12 2.56 -5.21
C CYS A 108 -1.47 1.20 -4.59
N TYR A 109 -0.51 0.30 -4.57
CA TYR A 109 -0.60 -1.02 -3.95
C TYR A 109 0.05 -1.01 -2.57
N VAL A 110 -0.60 -1.65 -1.61
CA VAL A 110 -0.03 -1.92 -0.29
C VAL A 110 0.22 -3.41 -0.19
N ILE A 111 1.42 -3.79 0.24
CA ILE A 111 1.79 -5.19 0.38
C ILE A 111 2.06 -5.57 1.83
N CYS A 112 1.86 -6.86 2.13
CA CYS A 112 2.25 -7.41 3.41
C CYS A 112 3.78 -7.35 3.53
N PRO A 113 4.35 -6.92 4.67
CA PRO A 113 5.77 -7.00 4.91
C PRO A 113 6.22 -8.44 4.71
N GLN A 114 7.01 -8.67 3.68
CA GLN A 114 7.62 -9.97 3.44
C GLN A 114 8.98 -9.95 4.12
N LYS A 115 9.29 -11.00 4.88
CA LYS A 115 10.67 -11.24 5.26
C LYS A 115 11.46 -11.41 3.97
N LEU A 116 12.15 -10.35 3.56
CA LEU A 116 13.05 -10.38 2.42
C LEU A 116 14.17 -11.35 2.81
N ASP A 117 14.14 -12.53 2.21
CA ASP A 117 15.10 -13.63 2.29
C ASP A 117 16.09 -13.58 3.48
N GLU A 118 15.85 -14.41 4.49
CA GLU A 118 16.77 -14.63 5.64
C GLU A 118 18.18 -15.07 5.20
N GLN A 119 18.37 -15.38 3.91
CA GLN A 119 19.65 -15.86 3.37
C GLN A 119 20.64 -14.74 3.03
N ASN A 120 20.20 -13.49 2.87
CA ASN A 120 21.09 -12.38 2.61
C ASN A 120 21.38 -11.58 3.88
N ARG A 121 22.45 -11.93 4.58
CA ARG A 121 23.07 -11.16 5.70
C ARG A 121 23.63 -9.79 5.24
N ARG A 122 23.09 -9.19 4.20
CA ARG A 122 23.49 -7.85 3.77
C ARG A 122 22.88 -6.81 4.71
N ILE A 123 23.65 -5.78 5.00
CA ILE A 123 23.17 -4.62 5.76
C ILE A 123 21.93 -4.09 5.04
N LYS A 124 20.78 -4.15 5.72
CA LYS A 124 19.51 -3.64 5.22
C LYS A 124 19.59 -2.13 5.19
N THR A 125 19.32 -1.51 4.03
CA THR A 125 19.27 -0.05 3.88
C THR A 125 17.95 0.34 3.20
N ASP A 126 17.37 1.47 3.60
CA ASP A 126 16.10 1.98 3.07
C ASP A 126 16.10 2.08 1.53
N SER A 127 17.25 2.39 0.95
CA SER A 127 17.42 2.48 -0.51
C SER A 127 17.32 1.11 -1.20
N LEU A 128 17.79 0.04 -0.57
CA LEU A 128 17.69 -1.32 -1.09
C LEU A 128 16.25 -1.81 -1.00
N ASP A 129 15.55 -1.46 0.07
CA ASP A 129 14.14 -1.84 0.27
C ASP A 129 13.24 -1.17 -0.77
N ALA A 130 13.37 0.14 -0.99
CA ALA A 130 12.62 0.86 -2.03
C ALA A 130 12.91 0.33 -3.45
N ARG A 131 14.17 -0.02 -3.73
CA ARG A 131 14.56 -0.62 -5.02
C ARG A 131 13.96 -2.02 -5.22
N ALA A 132 13.99 -2.85 -4.20
CA ALA A 132 13.40 -4.19 -4.24
C ALA A 132 11.88 -4.12 -4.46
N LEU A 133 11.20 -3.19 -3.80
CA LEU A 133 9.77 -2.93 -4.00
C LEU A 133 9.47 -2.53 -5.44
N CYS A 134 10.26 -1.63 -6.02
CA CYS A 134 10.10 -1.18 -7.39
C CYS A 134 10.24 -2.33 -8.41
N LEU A 135 11.24 -3.20 -8.23
CA LEU A 135 11.45 -4.38 -9.10
C LEU A 135 10.34 -5.43 -8.93
N LYS A 136 9.80 -5.62 -7.72
CA LYS A 136 8.64 -6.50 -7.51
C LYS A 136 7.39 -5.95 -8.19
N LEU A 137 7.19 -4.64 -8.14
CA LEU A 137 6.09 -3.97 -8.82
C LEU A 137 6.17 -4.17 -10.34
N ASP A 138 7.34 -4.00 -10.93
CA ASP A 138 7.54 -4.23 -12.37
C ASP A 138 7.16 -5.67 -12.77
N ARG A 139 7.64 -6.67 -12.02
CA ARG A 139 7.25 -8.08 -12.26
C ARG A 139 5.75 -8.30 -12.15
N PHE A 140 5.10 -7.66 -11.18
CA PHE A 140 3.66 -7.75 -11.00
C PHE A 140 2.89 -7.14 -12.18
N LEU A 141 3.32 -5.99 -12.67
CA LEU A 141 2.74 -5.33 -13.84
C LEU A 141 2.94 -6.12 -15.13
N GLN A 142 4.03 -6.86 -15.25
CA GLN A 142 4.30 -7.80 -16.35
C GLN A 142 3.45 -9.10 -16.27
N GLY A 143 2.60 -9.25 -15.24
CA GLY A 143 1.67 -10.37 -15.10
C GLY A 143 2.02 -11.41 -14.03
N ASN A 144 3.18 -11.32 -13.36
CA ASN A 144 3.52 -12.20 -12.25
C ASN A 144 2.77 -11.79 -10.97
N ARG A 145 1.54 -12.28 -10.81
CA ARG A 145 0.69 -11.95 -9.66
C ARG A 145 1.26 -12.39 -8.31
N ALA A 146 2.15 -13.37 -8.28
CA ALA A 146 2.81 -13.85 -7.06
C ALA A 146 3.93 -12.91 -6.58
N ALA A 147 4.35 -11.94 -7.39
CA ALA A 147 5.42 -11.00 -7.03
C ALA A 147 5.03 -10.06 -5.87
N LEU A 148 3.72 -9.78 -5.67
CA LEU A 148 3.20 -8.92 -4.61
C LEU A 148 2.12 -9.63 -3.79
N ALA A 149 2.32 -9.70 -2.47
CA ALA A 149 1.29 -10.13 -1.52
C ALA A 149 0.43 -8.91 -1.13
N LEU A 150 -0.62 -8.64 -1.91
CA LEU A 150 -1.46 -7.45 -1.75
C LEU A 150 -2.25 -7.49 -0.45
N VAL A 151 -2.30 -6.36 0.24
CA VAL A 151 -3.16 -6.12 1.42
C VAL A 151 -4.42 -5.37 0.98
N ARG A 152 -5.58 -5.83 1.44
CA ARG A 152 -6.82 -5.06 1.29
C ARG A 152 -6.71 -3.79 2.14
N VAL A 153 -6.79 -2.65 1.49
CA VAL A 153 -6.87 -1.36 2.19
C VAL A 153 -8.25 -1.24 2.84
N PRO A 154 -8.33 -1.10 4.17
CA PRO A 154 -9.60 -0.94 4.87
C PRO A 154 -10.22 0.44 4.59
N SER A 155 -11.52 0.61 4.84
CA SER A 155 -12.12 1.93 4.88
C SER A 155 -11.56 2.74 6.08
N GLU A 156 -11.82 4.05 6.10
CA GLU A 156 -11.38 4.90 7.22
C GLU A 156 -12.05 4.48 8.52
N GLU A 157 -13.32 4.11 8.47
CA GLU A 157 -14.08 3.63 9.62
C GLU A 157 -13.54 2.30 10.15
N GLU A 158 -13.23 1.35 9.24
CA GLU A 158 -12.61 0.06 9.60
C GLU A 158 -11.22 0.27 10.22
N GLU A 159 -10.45 1.23 9.71
CA GLU A 159 -9.12 1.55 10.24
C GLU A 159 -9.21 2.17 11.63
N GLN A 160 -10.17 3.10 11.86
CA GLN A 160 -10.45 3.69 13.15
C GLN A 160 -10.92 2.65 14.17
N ALA A 161 -11.84 1.77 13.80
CA ALA A 161 -12.31 0.70 14.66
C ALA A 161 -11.17 -0.24 15.11
N ARG A 162 -10.27 -0.58 14.18
CA ARG A 162 -9.07 -1.38 14.49
C ARG A 162 -8.08 -0.64 15.41
N ALA A 163 -7.96 0.68 15.25
CA ALA A 163 -7.10 1.50 16.12
C ALA A 163 -7.64 1.53 17.54
N LEU A 164 -8.95 1.77 17.73
CA LEU A 164 -9.62 1.72 19.04
C LEU A 164 -9.44 0.37 19.72
N HIS A 165 -9.69 -0.73 19.01
CA HIS A 165 -9.49 -2.07 19.56
C HIS A 165 -8.05 -2.34 20.02
N ARG A 166 -7.04 -1.83 19.30
CA ARG A 166 -5.64 -1.93 19.73
C ARG A 166 -5.36 -1.12 21.00
N GLN A 167 -5.93 0.08 21.12
CA GLN A 167 -5.81 0.92 22.31
C GLN A 167 -6.44 0.26 23.52
N ASP A 168 -7.63 -0.33 23.38
CA ASP A 168 -8.32 -1.04 24.45
C ASP A 168 -7.52 -2.23 24.96
N LYS A 169 -6.97 -3.03 24.05
CA LYS A 169 -6.08 -4.13 24.42
C LYS A 169 -4.83 -3.62 25.16
N ALA A 170 -4.16 -2.60 24.65
CA ALA A 170 -2.98 -2.03 25.29
C ALA A 170 -3.27 -1.49 26.69
N SER A 171 -4.43 -0.82 26.88
CA SER A 171 -4.87 -0.32 28.18
C SER A 171 -5.19 -1.45 29.16
N SER A 172 -5.81 -2.52 28.69
CA SER A 172 -6.11 -3.72 29.48
C SER A 172 -4.83 -4.42 29.95
N TRP A 173 -3.86 -4.62 29.07
CA TRP A 173 -2.56 -5.19 29.41
C TRP A 173 -1.80 -4.35 30.44
N SER A 174 -1.81 -3.04 30.29
CA SER A 174 -1.15 -2.13 31.24
C SER A 174 -1.81 -2.17 32.64
N LYS A 175 -3.13 -2.35 32.70
CA LYS A 175 -3.88 -2.55 33.98
C LYS A 175 -3.51 -3.88 34.61
N CYS A 176 -3.49 -4.97 33.85
CA CYS A 176 -3.07 -6.29 34.34
C CYS A 176 -1.63 -6.28 34.85
N ALA A 177 -0.69 -5.70 34.10
CA ALA A 177 0.71 -5.61 34.52
C ALA A 177 0.88 -4.85 35.85
N ARG A 178 0.14 -3.73 36.03
CA ARG A 178 0.14 -2.99 37.31
C ARG A 178 -0.47 -3.79 38.46
N TYR A 179 -1.50 -4.57 38.21
CA TYR A 179 -2.12 -5.43 39.22
C TYR A 179 -1.16 -6.51 39.72
N TRP A 180 -0.46 -7.20 38.78
CA TRP A 180 0.51 -8.24 39.14
C TRP A 180 1.74 -7.67 39.85
N LYS A 181 2.26 -6.51 39.41
CA LYS A 181 3.39 -5.83 40.08
C LYS A 181 3.09 -5.43 41.50
N ARG A 182 1.84 -5.05 41.82
CA ARG A 182 1.41 -4.71 43.19
C ARG A 182 1.29 -5.94 44.12
N ARG A 183 1.15 -7.13 43.56
CA ARG A 183 1.04 -8.39 44.30
C ARG A 183 2.35 -9.15 44.42
N GLY A 184 3.48 -8.59 44.02
CA GLY A 184 4.79 -9.19 44.20
C GLY A 184 5.01 -10.47 43.41
N ALA A 185 4.30 -10.67 42.30
CA ALA A 185 4.37 -11.86 41.47
C ALA A 185 5.33 -11.70 40.26
N VAL A 186 6.38 -10.86 40.41
CA VAL A 186 7.60 -10.80 39.57
C VAL A 186 8.73 -10.25 40.40
#